data_30418cb2856eb672002120e3fb5b35ed
#
_entry.id   30418cb2856eb672002120e3fb5b35ed
#
_cell.length_a   1.000
_cell.length_b   1.000
_cell.length_c   1.000
_cell.angle_alpha   90.00
_cell.angle_beta   90.00
_cell.angle_gamma   90.00
#
_symmetry.space_group_name_H-M   'P 1'
#
loop_
_entity.id
_entity.type
_entity.pdbx_description
1 polymer ?
#
loop_
_entity_poly.entity_id
_entity_poly.type
_entity_poly.pdbx_seq_one_letter_code
_entity_poly.pdbx_strand_id
1 'polypeptide(L)'
;MSSALLAATALELAVLAGHLIAYPFGLTPERPERRPPPRSPAPPTGTGADGPDGGEAAVHAATARGEAHPATALPVATAVAPPVVLLHGFIDNRSVFVVLRRALTRRGHRHLESLNYSPLTRDIRTAAELLGRHVEEICARTGHSRVDVVGHSLGGLIARYYVQRLGGDRRVRTLVTLGTPHGGTAVAPGAGIHPIVRQMRGGSSVIEELRGPAPGCRTRFVSFWSELDQVMVPVRTACVDHPDLDAVNVRVTGIGHVALPVHPTVAAAIREALEAPEATEDNPEDTAEHTANAAGSSPGATSAA
;
A
#
# COMPACT_ATOMS: atom_id res chain seq x y z
N MET A 1 -2.80 36.98 2.20
CA MET A 1 -2.40 35.56 2.30
C MET A 1 -2.53 35.13 3.74
N SER A 2 -3.13 33.98 4.03
CA SER A 2 -3.24 33.49 5.40
C SER A 2 -1.86 33.04 5.93
N SER A 3 -1.63 33.16 7.24
CA SER A 3 -0.38 32.71 7.89
C SER A 3 -0.10 31.22 7.61
N ALA A 4 -1.15 30.41 7.52
CA ALA A 4 -1.05 28.99 7.15
C ALA A 4 -0.52 28.78 5.73
N LEU A 5 -0.95 29.58 4.76
CA LEU A 5 -0.46 29.50 3.39
C LEU A 5 1.02 29.90 3.31
N LEU A 6 1.44 30.95 4.04
CA LEU A 6 2.86 31.35 4.09
C LEU A 6 3.73 30.26 4.71
N ALA A 7 3.28 29.64 5.82
CA ALA A 7 4.01 28.55 6.46
C ALA A 7 4.12 27.32 5.55
N ALA A 8 3.02 26.94 4.88
CA ALA A 8 3.03 25.84 3.92
C ALA A 8 3.97 26.11 2.74
N THR A 9 3.95 27.33 2.16
CA THR A 9 4.85 27.70 1.07
C THR A 9 6.31 27.69 1.49
N ALA A 10 6.62 28.17 2.71
CA ALA A 10 7.98 28.13 3.24
C ALA A 10 8.48 26.70 3.43
N LEU A 11 7.62 25.81 3.94
CA LEU A 11 7.93 24.37 4.08
C LEU A 11 8.17 23.72 2.72
N GLU A 12 7.35 24.01 1.72
CA GLU A 12 7.51 23.52 0.35
C GLU A 12 8.84 23.91 -0.26
N LEU A 13 9.22 25.19 -0.13
CA LEU A 13 10.51 25.69 -0.61
C LEU A 13 11.69 25.04 0.12
N ALA A 14 11.58 24.82 1.43
CA ALA A 14 12.62 24.16 2.21
C ALA A 14 12.78 22.68 1.81
N VAL A 15 11.68 21.96 1.58
CA VAL A 15 11.68 20.57 1.11
C VAL A 15 12.28 20.48 -0.29
N LEU A 16 11.86 21.37 -1.20
CA LEU A 16 12.39 21.42 -2.57
C LEU A 16 13.90 21.73 -2.57
N ALA A 17 14.36 22.70 -1.77
CA ALA A 17 15.78 23.02 -1.63
C ALA A 17 16.56 21.83 -1.06
N GLY A 18 16.01 21.14 -0.05
CA GLY A 18 16.61 19.92 0.50
C GLY A 18 16.77 18.82 -0.54
N HIS A 19 15.75 18.61 -1.39
CA HIS A 19 15.82 17.64 -2.49
C HIS A 19 16.89 18.02 -3.54
N LEU A 20 16.97 19.28 -3.92
CA LEU A 20 17.96 19.75 -4.89
C LEU A 20 19.41 19.62 -4.36
N ILE A 21 19.63 19.81 -3.06
CA ILE A 21 20.93 19.66 -2.41
C ILE A 21 21.28 18.18 -2.23
N ALA A 22 20.34 17.37 -1.74
CA ALA A 22 20.57 15.96 -1.44
C ALA A 22 20.67 15.08 -2.70
N TYR A 23 20.01 15.48 -3.79
CA TYR A 23 19.95 14.70 -5.03
C TYR A 23 19.82 15.60 -6.26
N PRO A 24 20.91 16.15 -6.76
CA PRO A 24 20.86 16.91 -8.00
C PRO A 24 20.41 16.01 -9.16
N PHE A 25 19.16 16.15 -9.57
CA PHE A 25 18.55 15.61 -10.79
C PHE A 25 18.54 14.08 -10.99
N GLY A 26 18.61 13.29 -9.94
CA GLY A 26 18.47 11.83 -10.07
C GLY A 26 19.53 11.16 -10.96
N LEU A 27 20.64 11.82 -11.25
CA LEU A 27 21.72 11.34 -12.13
C LEU A 27 22.63 10.29 -11.48
N THR A 28 22.53 10.09 -10.17
CA THR A 28 23.31 9.05 -9.50
C THR A 28 22.61 7.71 -9.61
N PRO A 29 23.28 6.64 -10.11
CA PRO A 29 22.73 5.30 -10.11
C PRO A 29 22.31 4.89 -8.69
N GLU A 30 21.17 4.24 -8.56
CA GLU A 30 20.71 3.69 -7.29
C GLU A 30 21.70 2.60 -6.84
N ARG A 31 22.17 2.71 -5.60
CA ARG A 31 22.81 1.56 -4.96
C ARG A 31 21.74 0.51 -4.74
N PRO A 32 21.90 -0.72 -5.26
CA PRO A 32 20.97 -1.79 -4.97
C PRO A 32 20.87 -1.96 -3.44
N GLU A 33 19.65 -2.04 -2.91
CA GLU A 33 19.45 -2.33 -1.49
C GLU A 33 20.22 -3.61 -1.14
N ARG A 34 21.05 -3.53 -0.09
CA ARG A 34 21.80 -4.71 0.38
C ARG A 34 20.78 -5.81 0.67
N ARG A 35 20.83 -6.85 -0.15
CA ARG A 35 20.12 -8.09 0.11
C ARG A 35 20.48 -8.55 1.51
N PRO A 36 19.52 -8.81 2.42
CA PRO A 36 19.85 -9.53 3.64
C PRO A 36 20.49 -10.86 3.24
N PRO A 37 21.56 -11.29 3.91
CA PRO A 37 22.20 -12.57 3.58
C PRO A 37 21.15 -13.69 3.67
N PRO A 38 21.17 -14.67 2.75
CA PRO A 38 20.31 -15.83 2.84
C PRO A 38 20.51 -16.47 4.22
N ARG A 39 19.42 -16.76 4.91
CA ARG A 39 19.50 -17.52 6.17
C ARG A 39 20.21 -18.83 5.85
N SER A 40 21.36 -19.07 6.47
CA SER A 40 21.99 -20.38 6.46
C SER A 40 20.99 -21.41 6.97
N PRO A 41 20.82 -22.54 6.28
CA PRO A 41 19.99 -23.62 6.80
C PRO A 41 20.51 -23.99 8.21
N ALA A 42 19.59 -24.15 9.15
CA ALA A 42 19.94 -24.62 10.49
C ALA A 42 20.71 -25.96 10.35
N PRO A 43 21.80 -26.17 11.11
CA PRO A 43 22.51 -27.44 11.07
C PRO A 43 21.54 -28.56 11.45
N PRO A 44 21.61 -29.72 10.78
CA PRO A 44 20.81 -30.89 11.18
C PRO A 44 21.17 -31.23 12.61
N THR A 45 20.18 -31.38 13.49
CA THR A 45 20.36 -31.94 14.83
C THR A 45 20.86 -33.35 14.65
N GLY A 46 22.14 -33.53 14.96
CA GLY A 46 22.80 -34.82 14.85
C GLY A 46 22.12 -35.84 15.79
N THR A 47 21.59 -36.89 15.21
CA THR A 47 21.30 -38.13 15.87
C THR A 47 22.65 -38.80 16.20
N GLY A 48 23.02 -38.78 17.46
CA GLY A 48 24.13 -39.60 17.95
C GLY A 48 23.77 -41.05 17.83
N ALA A 49 24.61 -41.78 17.11
CA ALA A 49 24.60 -43.23 17.03
C ALA A 49 25.56 -43.81 18.08
N ASP A 50 25.22 -45.00 18.47
CA ASP A 50 26.06 -46.10 18.90
C ASP A 50 26.49 -46.28 20.38
N GLY A 51 26.05 -47.42 20.87
CA GLY A 51 26.77 -48.31 21.71
C GLY A 51 25.88 -49.38 22.36
N PRO A 52 26.26 -50.66 22.25
CA PRO A 52 25.39 -51.78 22.60
C PRO A 52 25.62 -52.25 24.05
N ASP A 53 24.64 -52.84 24.70
CA ASP A 53 24.65 -54.10 25.35
C ASP A 53 23.56 -54.27 26.42
N GLY A 54 22.88 -55.41 26.33
CA GLY A 54 22.62 -56.36 27.38
C GLY A 54 21.58 -56.09 28.48
N GLY A 55 20.55 -56.93 28.57
CA GLY A 55 19.92 -57.22 29.84
C GLY A 55 18.41 -57.20 29.93
N GLU A 56 17.81 -58.33 29.68
CA GLU A 56 16.59 -58.99 30.25
C GLU A 56 15.56 -58.17 31.07
N ALA A 57 14.33 -58.33 30.61
CA ALA A 57 13.09 -58.68 31.32
C ALA A 57 12.71 -57.98 32.64
N ALA A 58 11.54 -57.32 32.60
CA ALA A 58 10.46 -57.54 33.57
C ALA A 58 9.14 -56.81 33.11
N VAL A 59 8.09 -57.60 33.00
CA VAL A 59 6.70 -57.23 32.78
C VAL A 59 6.14 -56.57 34.04
N HIS A 60 5.67 -55.35 33.98
CA HIS A 60 4.65 -54.87 34.91
C HIS A 60 3.69 -53.93 34.21
N ALA A 61 2.44 -54.37 34.15
CA ALA A 61 1.30 -53.58 33.77
C ALA A 61 1.03 -52.48 34.81
N ALA A 62 0.95 -51.21 34.35
CA ALA A 62 0.39 -50.14 35.16
C ALA A 62 -0.50 -49.27 34.28
N THR A 63 -1.77 -49.31 34.62
CA THR A 63 -2.85 -48.45 34.19
C THR A 63 -2.47 -46.96 34.37
N ALA A 64 -2.29 -46.22 33.30
CA ALA A 64 -2.16 -44.78 33.36
C ALA A 64 -3.45 -44.08 32.85
N ARG A 65 -4.06 -43.40 33.78
CA ARG A 65 -5.15 -42.44 33.51
C ARG A 65 -4.66 -41.37 32.56
N GLY A 66 -5.44 -41.15 31.49
CA GLY A 66 -5.17 -40.06 30.56
C GLY A 66 -5.40 -38.71 31.22
N GLU A 67 -4.33 -37.96 31.44
CA GLU A 67 -4.42 -36.50 31.62
C GLU A 67 -4.37 -35.85 30.24
N ALA A 68 -5.49 -35.19 29.88
CA ALA A 68 -5.57 -34.38 28.69
C ALA A 68 -4.61 -33.17 28.85
N HIS A 69 -3.50 -33.22 28.15
CA HIS A 69 -2.66 -32.01 28.00
C HIS A 69 -3.48 -30.97 27.22
N PRO A 70 -3.55 -29.70 27.69
CA PRO A 70 -4.15 -28.63 26.91
C PRO A 70 -3.32 -28.49 25.62
N ALA A 71 -4.00 -28.60 24.48
CA ALA A 71 -3.41 -28.38 23.18
C ALA A 71 -2.73 -27.01 23.22
N THR A 72 -1.39 -27.00 23.18
CA THR A 72 -0.59 -25.81 23.02
C THR A 72 -1.00 -25.18 21.70
N ALA A 73 -1.76 -24.10 21.75
CA ALA A 73 -2.11 -23.33 20.57
C ALA A 73 -0.81 -22.97 19.86
N LEU A 74 -0.63 -23.48 18.65
CA LEU A 74 0.46 -23.10 17.79
C LEU A 74 0.46 -21.57 17.69
N PRO A 75 1.60 -20.88 17.82
CA PRO A 75 1.63 -19.44 17.66
C PRO A 75 1.06 -19.10 16.29
N VAL A 76 -0.01 -18.33 16.28
CA VAL A 76 -0.57 -17.76 15.05
C VAL A 76 0.60 -17.07 14.35
N ALA A 77 1.02 -17.63 13.23
CA ALA A 77 2.08 -17.02 12.43
C ALA A 77 1.64 -15.61 12.12
N THR A 78 2.28 -14.61 12.73
CA THR A 78 2.02 -13.20 12.41
C THR A 78 2.27 -13.06 10.93
N ALA A 79 1.19 -12.83 10.18
CA ALA A 79 1.25 -12.67 8.73
C ALA A 79 2.31 -11.60 8.42
N VAL A 80 3.33 -11.97 7.64
CA VAL A 80 4.38 -11.04 7.25
C VAL A 80 3.74 -9.96 6.39
N ALA A 81 3.93 -8.69 6.76
CA ALA A 81 3.36 -7.57 6.04
C ALA A 81 3.76 -7.61 4.54
N PRO A 82 2.83 -7.32 3.63
CA PRO A 82 3.11 -7.29 2.19
C PRO A 82 4.26 -6.34 1.84
N PRO A 83 4.97 -6.59 0.73
CA PRO A 83 5.94 -5.64 0.19
C PRO A 83 5.28 -4.30 -0.13
N VAL A 84 5.99 -3.19 0.11
CA VAL A 84 5.50 -1.84 -0.21
C VAL A 84 6.35 -1.24 -1.32
N VAL A 85 5.69 -0.82 -2.40
CA VAL A 85 6.30 -0.15 -3.55
C VAL A 85 6.02 1.35 -3.46
N LEU A 86 7.07 2.17 -3.57
CA LEU A 86 7.02 3.61 -3.42
C LEU A 86 7.31 4.29 -4.77
N LEU A 87 6.39 5.15 -5.23
CA LEU A 87 6.47 5.84 -6.53
C LEU A 87 6.48 7.36 -6.32
N HIS A 88 7.58 8.00 -6.67
CA HIS A 88 7.76 9.45 -6.52
C HIS A 88 7.01 10.29 -7.58
N GLY A 89 6.95 11.62 -7.40
CA GLY A 89 6.35 12.57 -8.32
C GLY A 89 7.23 12.88 -9.56
N PHE A 90 6.74 13.82 -10.40
CA PHE A 90 7.41 14.16 -11.66
C PHE A 90 8.79 14.79 -11.48
N ILE A 91 8.94 15.70 -10.51
CA ILE A 91 10.20 16.42 -10.22
C ILE A 91 10.95 15.85 -9.01
N ASP A 92 10.41 14.80 -8.41
CA ASP A 92 10.96 14.17 -7.22
C ASP A 92 11.86 12.97 -7.58
N ASN A 93 12.40 12.39 -6.56
CA ASN A 93 13.08 11.10 -6.59
C ASN A 93 12.76 10.31 -5.31
N ARG A 94 13.26 9.11 -5.20
CA ARG A 94 13.01 8.22 -4.04
C ARG A 94 13.29 8.83 -2.66
N SER A 95 14.09 9.90 -2.56
CA SER A 95 14.42 10.52 -1.27
C SER A 95 13.23 11.14 -0.57
N VAL A 96 12.15 11.48 -1.30
CA VAL A 96 10.90 11.99 -0.73
C VAL A 96 10.28 11.01 0.28
N PHE A 97 10.55 9.72 0.15
CA PHE A 97 10.00 8.70 1.03
C PHE A 97 10.88 8.32 2.22
N VAL A 98 11.97 9.04 2.48
CA VAL A 98 12.92 8.70 3.57
C VAL A 98 12.22 8.64 4.94
N VAL A 99 11.30 9.56 5.23
CA VAL A 99 10.54 9.58 6.48
C VAL A 99 9.59 8.39 6.56
N LEU A 100 8.83 8.14 5.50
CA LEU A 100 7.91 7.01 5.41
C LEU A 100 8.66 5.67 5.51
N ARG A 101 9.74 5.50 4.76
CA ARG A 101 10.57 4.28 4.83
C ARG A 101 11.04 3.99 6.25
N ARG A 102 11.54 5.00 6.97
CA ARG A 102 11.94 4.85 8.38
C ARG A 102 10.77 4.46 9.27
N ALA A 103 9.60 5.05 9.07
CA ALA A 103 8.40 4.73 9.83
C ALA A 103 7.96 3.27 9.62
N LEU A 104 7.91 2.81 8.36
CA LEU A 104 7.53 1.45 8.00
C LEU A 104 8.57 0.42 8.48
N THR A 105 9.87 0.69 8.31
CA THR A 105 10.93 -0.22 8.78
C THR A 105 10.89 -0.44 10.29
N ARG A 106 10.61 0.62 11.08
CA ARG A 106 10.46 0.50 12.54
C ARG A 106 9.31 -0.40 12.96
N ARG A 107 8.32 -0.61 12.10
CA ARG A 107 7.14 -1.47 12.32
C ARG A 107 7.28 -2.85 11.71
N GLY A 108 8.47 -3.18 11.19
CA GLY A 108 8.76 -4.53 10.72
C GLY A 108 8.47 -4.78 9.23
N HIS A 109 8.11 -3.75 8.45
CA HIS A 109 8.07 -3.90 7.00
C HIS A 109 9.47 -4.18 6.47
N ARG A 110 9.67 -5.35 5.87
CA ARG A 110 10.99 -5.85 5.44
C ARG A 110 11.28 -5.61 3.96
N HIS A 111 10.23 -5.47 3.16
CA HIS A 111 10.32 -5.31 1.71
C HIS A 111 9.75 -3.95 1.31
N LEU A 112 10.64 -2.94 1.27
CA LEU A 112 10.33 -1.58 0.87
C LEU A 112 11.13 -1.23 -0.37
N GLU A 113 10.46 -1.08 -1.50
CA GLU A 113 11.11 -0.79 -2.78
C GLU A 113 10.66 0.55 -3.32
N SER A 114 11.62 1.38 -3.71
CA SER A 114 11.33 2.65 -4.37
C SER A 114 11.69 2.52 -5.83
N LEU A 115 10.70 2.74 -6.69
CA LEU A 115 10.94 2.76 -8.13
C LEU A 115 11.35 4.16 -8.57
N ASN A 116 12.46 4.20 -9.29
CA ASN A 116 12.80 5.35 -10.12
C ASN A 116 12.38 5.06 -11.55
N TYR A 117 11.44 5.81 -12.05
CA TYR A 117 11.22 5.87 -13.49
C TYR A 117 12.02 7.03 -14.06
N SER A 118 12.58 6.81 -15.25
CA SER A 118 13.38 7.81 -15.92
C SER A 118 12.59 9.12 -16.11
N PRO A 119 13.17 10.30 -15.85
CA PRO A 119 12.56 11.57 -16.24
C PRO A 119 12.33 11.67 -17.75
N LEU A 120 12.95 10.77 -18.55
CA LEU A 120 12.69 10.62 -19.97
C LEU A 120 11.43 9.80 -20.29
N THR A 121 10.79 9.19 -19.28
CA THR A 121 9.50 8.51 -19.47
C THR A 121 8.45 9.52 -19.90
N ARG A 122 7.88 9.32 -21.08
CA ARG A 122 7.02 10.31 -21.74
C ARG A 122 5.55 9.94 -21.70
N ASP A 123 5.21 8.76 -21.21
CA ASP A 123 3.87 8.21 -21.22
C ASP A 123 3.55 7.47 -19.92
N ILE A 124 2.37 7.79 -19.33
CA ILE A 124 1.88 7.18 -18.07
C ILE A 124 1.57 5.71 -18.27
N ARG A 125 1.08 5.30 -19.44
CA ARG A 125 0.74 3.90 -19.74
C ARG A 125 1.99 3.03 -19.75
N THR A 126 3.04 3.50 -20.43
CA THR A 126 4.34 2.83 -20.45
C THR A 126 4.96 2.74 -19.05
N ALA A 127 4.85 3.80 -18.24
CA ALA A 127 5.30 3.76 -16.85
C ALA A 127 4.50 2.76 -16.00
N ALA A 128 3.20 2.64 -16.24
CA ALA A 128 2.34 1.67 -15.56
C ALA A 128 2.65 0.22 -15.96
N GLU A 129 3.00 -0.03 -17.22
CA GLU A 129 3.49 -1.34 -17.67
C GLU A 129 4.82 -1.72 -17.00
N LEU A 130 5.74 -0.75 -16.86
CA LEU A 130 7.01 -0.94 -16.14
C LEU A 130 6.75 -1.28 -14.68
N LEU A 131 5.83 -0.57 -14.03
CA LEU A 131 5.41 -0.88 -12.67
C LEU A 131 4.87 -2.30 -12.57
N GLY A 132 4.01 -2.72 -13.50
CA GLY A 132 3.46 -4.07 -13.51
C GLY A 132 4.53 -5.15 -13.54
N ARG A 133 5.52 -5.03 -14.44
CA ARG A 133 6.65 -5.97 -14.49
C ARG A 133 7.42 -6.02 -13.18
N HIS A 134 7.66 -4.86 -12.56
CA HIS A 134 8.38 -4.78 -11.31
C HIS A 134 7.60 -5.40 -10.14
N VAL A 135 6.29 -5.22 -10.10
CA VAL A 135 5.41 -5.85 -9.11
C VAL A 135 5.47 -7.38 -9.23
N GLU A 136 5.44 -7.93 -10.45
CA GLU A 136 5.59 -9.38 -10.67
C GLU A 136 6.95 -9.89 -10.18
N GLU A 137 8.04 -9.15 -10.43
CA GLU A 137 9.38 -9.50 -9.94
C GLU A 137 9.44 -9.48 -8.39
N ILE A 138 8.79 -8.49 -7.75
CA ILE A 138 8.70 -8.42 -6.28
C ILE A 138 7.93 -9.63 -5.74
N CYS A 139 6.76 -9.93 -6.29
CA CYS A 139 5.95 -11.05 -5.87
C CYS A 139 6.73 -12.38 -6.01
N ALA A 140 7.37 -12.61 -7.16
CA ALA A 140 8.18 -13.80 -7.40
C ALA A 140 9.36 -13.93 -6.42
N ARG A 141 10.03 -12.82 -6.10
CA ARG A 141 11.20 -12.81 -5.21
C ARG A 141 10.83 -12.96 -3.73
N THR A 142 9.70 -12.39 -3.31
CA THR A 142 9.29 -12.34 -1.90
C THR A 142 8.34 -13.45 -1.49
N GLY A 143 7.72 -14.13 -2.47
CA GLY A 143 6.70 -15.14 -2.24
C GLY A 143 5.33 -14.58 -1.87
N HIS A 144 5.15 -13.25 -1.87
CA HIS A 144 3.85 -12.62 -1.65
C HIS A 144 3.03 -12.61 -2.94
N SER A 145 1.73 -12.87 -2.83
CA SER A 145 0.80 -12.77 -3.97
C SER A 145 0.41 -11.34 -4.30
N ARG A 146 0.49 -10.43 -3.32
CA ARG A 146 0.07 -9.02 -3.43
C ARG A 146 1.09 -8.10 -2.80
N VAL A 147 1.09 -6.84 -3.23
CA VAL A 147 1.90 -5.73 -2.72
C VAL A 147 1.00 -4.57 -2.30
N ASP A 148 1.53 -3.66 -1.49
CA ASP A 148 0.96 -2.33 -1.30
C ASP A 148 1.73 -1.32 -2.14
N VAL A 149 1.05 -0.26 -2.58
CA VAL A 149 1.68 0.80 -3.36
C VAL A 149 1.40 2.15 -2.72
N VAL A 150 2.45 2.98 -2.59
CA VAL A 150 2.31 4.38 -2.17
C VAL A 150 2.84 5.26 -3.29
N GLY A 151 1.99 6.10 -3.88
CA GLY A 151 2.34 6.99 -4.98
C GLY A 151 2.16 8.46 -4.63
N HIS A 152 3.18 9.29 -4.89
CA HIS A 152 3.09 10.74 -4.78
C HIS A 152 2.85 11.36 -6.16
N SER A 153 1.85 12.26 -6.25
CA SER A 153 1.60 13.03 -7.46
C SER A 153 1.48 12.14 -8.72
N LEU A 154 2.35 12.30 -9.72
CA LEU A 154 2.42 11.46 -10.92
C LEU A 154 2.54 9.96 -10.59
N GLY A 155 3.31 9.60 -9.56
CA GLY A 155 3.49 8.20 -9.15
C GLY A 155 2.18 7.53 -8.75
N GLY A 156 1.28 8.26 -8.10
CA GLY A 156 -0.07 7.77 -7.79
C GLY A 156 -0.94 7.57 -9.03
N LEU A 157 -0.79 8.44 -10.03
CA LEU A 157 -1.54 8.31 -11.29
C LEU A 157 -1.06 7.10 -12.12
N ILE A 158 0.25 6.86 -12.15
CA ILE A 158 0.85 5.66 -12.77
C ILE A 158 0.32 4.38 -12.09
N ALA A 159 0.33 4.36 -10.74
CA ALA A 159 -0.17 3.22 -9.97
C ALA A 159 -1.67 3.00 -10.20
N ARG A 160 -2.48 4.05 -10.21
CA ARG A 160 -3.91 3.95 -10.51
C ARG A 160 -4.15 3.41 -11.90
N TYR A 161 -3.39 3.85 -12.91
CA TYR A 161 -3.50 3.35 -14.27
C TYR A 161 -3.18 1.85 -14.34
N TYR A 162 -2.12 1.40 -13.67
CA TYR A 162 -1.77 -0.01 -13.57
C TYR A 162 -2.93 -0.82 -12.95
N VAL A 163 -3.47 -0.36 -11.82
CA VAL A 163 -4.57 -1.03 -11.11
C VAL A 163 -5.81 -1.13 -11.99
N GLN A 164 -6.30 -0.01 -12.54
CA GLN A 164 -7.58 0.04 -13.21
C GLN A 164 -7.55 -0.46 -14.67
N ARG A 165 -6.41 -0.35 -15.38
CA ARG A 165 -6.34 -0.57 -16.83
C ARG A 165 -5.45 -1.73 -17.24
N LEU A 166 -4.54 -2.16 -16.38
CA LEU A 166 -3.60 -3.23 -16.70
C LEU A 166 -3.76 -4.47 -15.80
N GLY A 167 -4.88 -4.58 -15.08
CA GLY A 167 -5.21 -5.71 -14.21
C GLY A 167 -4.36 -5.78 -12.95
N GLY A 168 -3.78 -4.65 -12.54
CA GLY A 168 -2.97 -4.54 -11.32
C GLY A 168 -3.75 -4.73 -10.04
N ASP A 169 -5.08 -4.65 -10.07
CA ASP A 169 -5.98 -4.92 -8.94
C ASP A 169 -5.81 -6.31 -8.33
N ARG A 170 -5.34 -7.28 -9.12
CA ARG A 170 -5.01 -8.62 -8.65
C ARG A 170 -3.74 -8.68 -7.82
N ARG A 171 -2.85 -7.72 -8.00
CA ARG A 171 -1.52 -7.63 -7.35
C ARG A 171 -1.43 -6.55 -6.29
N VAL A 172 -2.18 -5.47 -6.43
CA VAL A 172 -2.15 -4.35 -5.47
C VAL A 172 -3.30 -4.52 -4.49
N ARG A 173 -2.96 -4.71 -3.21
CA ARG A 173 -3.91 -4.80 -2.11
C ARG A 173 -4.45 -3.42 -1.76
N THR A 174 -3.53 -2.52 -1.41
CA THR A 174 -3.84 -1.14 -1.04
C THR A 174 -3.03 -0.18 -1.90
N LEU A 175 -3.70 0.80 -2.52
CA LEU A 175 -3.08 1.90 -3.21
C LEU A 175 -3.29 3.19 -2.40
N VAL A 176 -2.22 3.69 -1.80
CA VAL A 176 -2.18 4.98 -1.13
C VAL A 176 -1.66 6.03 -2.09
N THR A 177 -2.38 7.16 -2.23
CA THR A 177 -1.96 8.25 -3.10
C THR A 177 -1.85 9.57 -2.32
N LEU A 178 -0.87 10.38 -2.66
CA LEU A 178 -0.54 11.63 -2.00
C LEU A 178 -0.56 12.77 -3.03
N GLY A 179 -1.54 13.66 -2.96
CA GLY A 179 -1.67 14.78 -3.91
C GLY A 179 -1.63 14.32 -5.38
N THR A 180 -2.30 13.23 -5.70
CA THR A 180 -2.33 12.68 -7.06
C THR A 180 -3.47 13.30 -7.86
N PRO A 181 -3.24 13.77 -9.10
CA PRO A 181 -4.27 14.41 -9.92
C PRO A 181 -5.25 13.39 -10.52
N HIS A 182 -6.09 12.76 -9.69
CA HIS A 182 -7.05 11.74 -10.10
C HIS A 182 -8.10 12.24 -11.10
N GLY A 183 -8.50 13.51 -10.96
CA GLY A 183 -9.39 14.20 -11.91
C GLY A 183 -8.64 15.06 -12.93
N GLY A 184 -7.31 15.02 -12.88
CA GLY A 184 -6.44 15.92 -13.63
C GLY A 184 -6.24 17.26 -12.93
N THR A 185 -5.21 18.02 -13.32
CA THR A 185 -4.95 19.36 -12.78
C THR A 185 -4.79 20.41 -13.87
N ALA A 186 -5.24 21.65 -13.58
CA ALA A 186 -5.02 22.80 -14.45
C ALA A 186 -3.56 23.31 -14.36
N VAL A 187 -2.89 23.09 -13.23
CA VAL A 187 -1.49 23.48 -13.03
C VAL A 187 -0.56 22.35 -13.49
N ALA A 188 0.17 22.62 -14.55
CA ALA A 188 1.18 21.69 -15.07
C ALA A 188 2.58 22.26 -14.80
N PRO A 189 3.41 21.61 -13.98
CA PRO A 189 4.79 22.01 -13.79
C PRO A 189 5.53 22.06 -15.14
N GLY A 190 6.36 23.09 -15.37
CA GLY A 190 7.19 23.19 -16.57
C GLY A 190 6.42 23.50 -17.87
N ALA A 191 5.40 24.34 -17.80
CA ALA A 191 4.66 24.90 -18.95
C ALA A 191 4.09 23.86 -19.94
N GLY A 192 3.90 22.61 -19.51
CA GLY A 192 3.27 21.56 -20.33
C GLY A 192 4.07 21.11 -21.56
N ILE A 193 5.37 21.41 -21.62
CA ILE A 193 6.27 20.97 -22.70
C ILE A 193 6.46 19.44 -22.65
N HIS A 194 6.59 18.89 -21.44
CA HIS A 194 6.80 17.45 -21.29
C HIS A 194 5.51 16.65 -21.54
N PRO A 195 5.52 15.63 -22.41
CA PRO A 195 4.33 14.86 -22.75
C PRO A 195 3.58 14.27 -21.56
N ILE A 196 4.30 13.73 -20.56
CA ILE A 196 3.69 13.13 -19.37
C ILE A 196 2.94 14.18 -18.51
N VAL A 197 3.41 15.42 -18.49
CA VAL A 197 2.74 16.53 -17.78
C VAL A 197 1.40 16.88 -18.47
N ARG A 198 1.33 16.80 -19.80
CA ARG A 198 0.07 16.99 -20.51
C ARG A 198 -0.94 15.90 -20.19
N GLN A 199 -0.50 14.69 -19.93
CA GLN A 199 -1.36 13.57 -19.54
C GLN A 199 -1.96 13.74 -18.13
N MET A 200 -1.37 14.56 -17.27
CA MET A 200 -1.92 14.88 -15.95
C MET A 200 -3.02 15.97 -15.99
N ARG A 201 -3.27 16.56 -17.14
CA ARG A 201 -4.32 17.60 -17.28
C ARG A 201 -5.71 16.98 -17.29
N GLY A 202 -6.69 17.72 -16.74
CA GLY A 202 -8.10 17.37 -16.90
C GLY A 202 -8.48 17.26 -18.38
N GLY A 203 -9.27 16.25 -18.76
CA GLY A 203 -9.66 15.99 -20.14
C GLY A 203 -8.58 15.33 -21.00
N SER A 204 -7.40 14.98 -20.45
CA SER A 204 -6.43 14.18 -21.21
C SER A 204 -6.95 12.75 -21.41
N SER A 205 -6.47 12.06 -22.46
CA SER A 205 -6.89 10.68 -22.73
C SER A 205 -6.66 9.75 -21.55
N VAL A 206 -5.59 9.93 -20.79
CA VAL A 206 -5.29 9.13 -19.58
C VAL A 206 -6.35 9.35 -18.50
N ILE A 207 -6.71 10.60 -18.24
CA ILE A 207 -7.74 10.93 -17.24
C ILE A 207 -9.11 10.40 -17.68
N GLU A 208 -9.44 10.53 -18.96
CA GLU A 208 -10.71 9.98 -19.49
C GLU A 208 -10.75 8.44 -19.43
N GLU A 209 -9.65 7.76 -19.73
CA GLU A 209 -9.56 6.32 -19.55
C GLU A 209 -9.78 5.91 -18.08
N LEU A 210 -9.25 6.68 -17.12
CA LEU A 210 -9.41 6.41 -15.69
C LEU A 210 -10.81 6.73 -15.15
N ARG A 211 -11.64 7.45 -15.91
CA ARG A 211 -13.08 7.64 -15.61
C ARG A 211 -13.95 6.49 -16.12
N GLY A 212 -13.42 5.68 -17.04
CA GLY A 212 -14.16 4.55 -17.57
C GLY A 212 -14.40 3.46 -16.53
N PRO A 213 -15.38 2.55 -16.75
CA PRO A 213 -15.77 1.52 -15.80
C PRO A 213 -14.60 0.65 -15.32
N ALA A 214 -14.61 0.27 -14.04
CA ALA A 214 -13.65 -0.63 -13.41
C ALA A 214 -14.35 -1.64 -12.49
N PRO A 215 -15.34 -2.39 -13.02
CA PRO A 215 -16.16 -3.28 -12.19
C PRO A 215 -15.29 -4.38 -11.58
N GLY A 216 -15.53 -4.70 -10.30
CA GLY A 216 -14.81 -5.75 -9.59
C GLY A 216 -13.35 -5.42 -9.26
N CYS A 217 -12.95 -4.16 -9.29
CA CYS A 217 -11.63 -3.74 -8.84
C CYS A 217 -11.46 -4.04 -7.34
N ARG A 218 -10.47 -4.89 -6.99
CA ARG A 218 -10.26 -5.39 -5.63
C ARG A 218 -9.25 -4.58 -4.83
N THR A 219 -8.68 -3.54 -5.39
CA THR A 219 -7.72 -2.67 -4.70
C THR A 219 -8.46 -1.65 -3.84
N ARG A 220 -8.08 -1.54 -2.57
CA ARG A 220 -8.50 -0.45 -1.70
C ARG A 220 -7.69 0.81 -2.00
N PHE A 221 -8.38 1.93 -2.23
CA PHE A 221 -7.75 3.22 -2.48
C PHE A 221 -7.82 4.10 -1.22
N VAL A 222 -6.68 4.70 -0.84
CA VAL A 222 -6.63 5.70 0.23
C VAL A 222 -5.92 6.94 -0.33
N SER A 223 -6.68 7.99 -0.61
CA SER A 223 -6.15 9.20 -1.24
C SER A 223 -6.01 10.35 -0.24
N PHE A 224 -4.79 10.81 -0.03
CA PHE A 224 -4.48 11.98 0.80
C PHE A 224 -4.47 13.24 -0.04
N TRP A 225 -5.27 14.22 0.34
CA TRP A 225 -5.38 15.50 -0.33
C TRP A 225 -5.30 16.67 0.66
N SER A 226 -4.85 17.83 0.18
CA SER A 226 -4.70 19.02 1.02
C SER A 226 -5.34 20.24 0.37
N GLU A 227 -5.97 21.10 1.19
CA GLU A 227 -6.48 22.38 0.75
C GLU A 227 -5.39 23.39 0.38
N LEU A 228 -4.16 23.16 0.88
CA LEU A 228 -3.00 24.01 0.59
C LEU A 228 -2.15 23.47 -0.57
N ASP A 229 -2.62 22.43 -1.25
CA ASP A 229 -1.96 21.90 -2.44
C ASP A 229 -2.15 22.87 -3.61
N GLN A 230 -1.08 23.56 -3.98
CA GLN A 230 -1.10 24.54 -5.07
C GLN A 230 -0.88 23.91 -6.45
N VAL A 231 -0.54 22.63 -6.51
CA VAL A 231 -0.35 21.88 -7.75
C VAL A 231 -1.67 21.22 -8.18
N MET A 232 -2.50 20.82 -7.24
CA MET A 232 -3.83 20.26 -7.51
C MET A 232 -4.87 21.37 -7.65
N VAL A 233 -5.24 21.70 -8.88
CA VAL A 233 -6.22 22.76 -9.16
C VAL A 233 -7.30 22.22 -10.10
N PRO A 234 -8.54 22.16 -9.62
CA PRO A 234 -9.01 22.33 -8.23
C PRO A 234 -8.43 21.28 -7.26
N VAL A 235 -8.24 21.62 -5.97
CA VAL A 235 -7.63 20.71 -4.97
C VAL A 235 -8.36 19.37 -4.83
N ARG A 236 -9.68 19.35 -5.07
CA ARG A 236 -10.51 18.14 -5.03
C ARG A 236 -10.20 17.15 -6.14
N THR A 237 -9.46 17.53 -7.17
CA THR A 237 -9.00 16.59 -8.20
C THR A 237 -8.02 15.55 -7.66
N ALA A 238 -7.48 15.78 -6.46
CA ALA A 238 -6.69 14.79 -5.74
C ALA A 238 -7.54 13.72 -5.03
N CYS A 239 -8.86 13.89 -4.95
CA CYS A 239 -9.77 12.85 -4.45
C CYS A 239 -10.03 11.79 -5.54
N VAL A 240 -10.14 10.53 -5.12
CA VAL A 240 -10.69 9.47 -5.97
C VAL A 240 -12.21 9.57 -5.91
N ASP A 241 -12.82 9.90 -7.03
CA ASP A 241 -14.27 9.96 -7.23
C ASP A 241 -14.61 9.03 -8.41
N HIS A 242 -14.97 7.78 -8.08
CA HIS A 242 -15.24 6.74 -9.07
C HIS A 242 -16.19 5.68 -8.47
N PRO A 243 -17.31 5.35 -9.13
CA PRO A 243 -18.34 4.50 -8.56
C PRO A 243 -17.90 3.05 -8.32
N ASP A 244 -16.94 2.55 -9.10
CA ASP A 244 -16.50 1.14 -9.03
C ASP A 244 -15.27 0.93 -8.14
N LEU A 245 -14.77 1.96 -7.45
CA LEU A 245 -13.57 1.86 -6.62
C LEU A 245 -13.90 1.98 -5.13
N ASP A 246 -13.38 1.05 -4.34
CA ASP A 246 -13.34 1.22 -2.88
C ASP A 246 -12.33 2.31 -2.52
N ALA A 247 -12.81 3.53 -2.25
CA ALA A 247 -11.96 4.70 -2.09
C ALA A 247 -12.29 5.52 -0.84
N VAL A 248 -11.27 5.76 -0.02
CA VAL A 248 -11.30 6.66 1.12
C VAL A 248 -10.45 7.89 0.82
N ASN A 249 -11.05 9.09 0.90
CA ASN A 249 -10.35 10.36 0.69
C ASN A 249 -10.05 11.03 2.03
N VAL A 250 -8.77 11.08 2.39
CA VAL A 250 -8.27 11.62 3.66
C VAL A 250 -7.80 13.06 3.46
N ARG A 251 -8.45 14.00 4.14
CA ARG A 251 -8.03 15.40 4.14
C ARG A 251 -6.88 15.63 5.10
N VAL A 252 -5.85 16.31 4.62
CA VAL A 252 -4.69 16.76 5.39
C VAL A 252 -4.72 18.28 5.47
N THR A 253 -4.46 18.86 6.63
CA THR A 253 -4.49 20.30 6.85
C THR A 253 -3.10 20.88 7.08
N GLY A 254 -2.84 22.09 6.59
CA GLY A 254 -1.61 22.82 6.88
C GLY A 254 -0.37 22.34 6.10
N ILE A 255 -0.51 21.42 5.15
CA ILE A 255 0.60 20.79 4.43
C ILE A 255 0.39 21.03 2.93
N GLY A 256 1.41 21.48 2.22
CA GLY A 256 1.38 21.65 0.76
C GLY A 256 1.76 20.38 0.00
N HIS A 257 1.82 20.47 -1.33
CA HIS A 257 2.00 19.33 -2.23
C HIS A 257 3.30 18.54 -2.01
N VAL A 258 4.44 19.22 -2.03
CA VAL A 258 5.77 18.60 -1.95
C VAL A 258 6.06 18.07 -0.55
N ALA A 259 5.42 18.65 0.47
CA ALA A 259 5.59 18.25 1.85
C ALA A 259 4.78 17.00 2.25
N LEU A 260 3.76 16.60 1.47
CA LEU A 260 2.93 15.43 1.78
C LEU A 260 3.76 14.15 2.05
N PRO A 261 4.72 13.73 1.20
CA PRO A 261 5.43 12.46 1.40
C PRO A 261 6.48 12.51 2.53
N VAL A 262 6.89 13.71 2.96
CA VAL A 262 7.93 13.87 4.00
C VAL A 262 7.37 14.22 5.38
N HIS A 263 6.07 14.54 5.49
CA HIS A 263 5.48 14.98 6.75
C HIS A 263 5.24 13.80 7.70
N PRO A 264 5.70 13.85 8.97
CA PRO A 264 5.59 12.74 9.91
C PRO A 264 4.15 12.28 10.19
N THR A 265 3.20 13.22 10.29
CA THR A 265 1.79 12.90 10.51
C THR A 265 1.20 12.14 9.32
N VAL A 266 1.55 12.54 8.08
CA VAL A 266 1.12 11.84 6.87
C VAL A 266 1.74 10.45 6.83
N ALA A 267 3.03 10.30 7.16
CA ALA A 267 3.69 9.01 7.23
C ALA A 267 3.04 8.07 8.27
N ALA A 268 2.56 8.61 9.41
CA ALA A 268 1.82 7.82 10.40
C ALA A 268 0.46 7.36 9.86
N ALA A 269 -0.29 8.24 9.21
CA ALA A 269 -1.59 7.91 8.63
C ALA A 269 -1.49 6.93 7.45
N ILE A 270 -0.43 7.05 6.62
CA ILE A 270 -0.13 6.05 5.56
C ILE A 270 0.09 4.68 6.18
N ARG A 271 0.89 4.60 7.24
CA ARG A 271 1.14 3.34 7.93
C ARG A 271 -0.17 2.71 8.43
N GLU A 272 -1.03 3.48 9.09
CA GLU A 272 -2.35 3.00 9.54
C GLU A 272 -3.20 2.49 8.39
N ALA A 273 -3.19 3.18 7.24
CA ALA A 273 -3.89 2.75 6.04
C ALA A 273 -3.35 1.40 5.50
N LEU A 274 -2.04 1.17 5.58
CA LEU A 274 -1.39 -0.08 5.14
C LEU A 274 -1.56 -1.23 6.15
N GLU A 275 -1.70 -0.92 7.44
CA GLU A 275 -1.93 -1.91 8.51
C GLU A 275 -3.42 -2.30 8.64
N ALA A 276 -4.34 -1.57 8.01
CA ALA A 276 -5.76 -1.88 8.06
C ALA A 276 -6.03 -3.26 7.44
N PRO A 277 -6.84 -4.11 8.10
CA PRO A 277 -7.22 -5.40 7.56
C PRO A 277 -7.96 -5.23 6.22
N GLU A 278 -7.83 -6.22 5.36
CA GLU A 278 -8.71 -6.32 4.20
C GLU A 278 -10.15 -6.45 4.72
N ALA A 279 -11.11 -5.74 4.10
CA ALA A 279 -12.50 -6.03 4.34
C ALA A 279 -12.70 -7.52 4.01
N THR A 280 -13.06 -8.31 5.00
CA THR A 280 -13.49 -9.69 4.77
C THR A 280 -14.65 -9.61 3.80
N GLU A 281 -14.51 -10.26 2.63
CA GLU A 281 -15.67 -10.53 1.79
C GLU A 281 -16.68 -11.21 2.73
N ASP A 282 -17.83 -10.54 2.99
CA ASP A 282 -18.91 -11.10 3.76
C ASP A 282 -19.22 -12.47 3.17
N ASN A 283 -18.93 -13.52 3.94
CA ASN A 283 -19.27 -14.88 3.53
C ASN A 283 -20.79 -14.91 3.42
N PRO A 284 -21.38 -15.16 2.24
CA PRO A 284 -22.82 -15.13 2.05
C PRO A 284 -23.56 -16.14 2.96
N GLU A 285 -22.86 -17.02 3.66
CA GLU A 285 -23.43 -17.97 4.62
C GLU A 285 -23.79 -17.31 5.97
N ASP A 286 -23.11 -16.25 6.41
CA ASP A 286 -23.41 -15.56 7.68
C ASP A 286 -24.68 -14.70 7.61
N THR A 287 -25.08 -14.27 6.40
CA THR A 287 -26.32 -13.49 6.21
C THR A 287 -27.56 -14.36 6.25
N ALA A 288 -27.45 -15.66 5.96
CA ALA A 288 -28.59 -16.60 5.97
C ALA A 288 -28.99 -17.01 7.39
N GLU A 289 -28.07 -17.12 8.35
CA GLU A 289 -28.40 -17.46 9.74
C GLU A 289 -29.03 -16.30 10.50
N HIS A 290 -28.67 -15.04 10.19
CA HIS A 290 -29.27 -13.88 10.88
C HIS A 290 -30.70 -13.59 10.43
N THR A 291 -31.08 -13.89 9.19
CA THR A 291 -32.46 -13.76 8.68
C THR A 291 -33.37 -14.88 9.13
N ALA A 292 -32.86 -16.08 9.35
CA ALA A 292 -33.64 -17.22 9.84
C ALA A 292 -34.06 -17.06 11.31
N ASN A 293 -33.25 -16.39 12.12
CA ASN A 293 -33.51 -16.19 13.55
C ASN A 293 -34.44 -14.99 13.84
N ALA A 294 -34.64 -14.06 12.90
CA ALA A 294 -35.56 -12.93 13.02
C ALA A 294 -37.00 -13.27 12.66
N ALA A 295 -37.25 -14.37 11.95
CA ALA A 295 -38.58 -14.77 11.51
C ALA A 295 -39.33 -15.68 12.51
N GLY A 296 -38.69 -16.06 13.63
CA GLY A 296 -39.25 -17.04 14.61
C GLY A 296 -39.98 -16.45 15.83
N SER A 297 -40.13 -15.12 15.95
CA SER A 297 -40.73 -14.51 17.14
C SER A 297 -41.93 -13.62 16.79
N SER A 298 -43.05 -14.22 16.46
CA SER A 298 -44.38 -13.55 16.52
C SER A 298 -45.06 -13.93 17.82
N PRO A 299 -45.44 -12.98 18.71
CA PRO A 299 -46.29 -13.27 19.84
C PRO A 299 -47.76 -13.32 19.39
N GLY A 300 -48.41 -14.43 19.76
CA GLY A 300 -49.81 -14.68 19.49
C GLY A 300 -50.75 -13.61 20.05
N ALA A 301 -51.68 -13.17 19.23
CA ALA A 301 -52.82 -12.35 19.61
C ALA A 301 -53.81 -13.17 20.44
N THR A 302 -53.99 -12.80 21.71
CA THR A 302 -55.04 -13.28 22.57
C THR A 302 -56.28 -12.41 22.33
N SER A 303 -57.36 -13.03 21.79
CA SER A 303 -58.71 -12.50 21.72
C SER A 303 -59.38 -12.68 23.09
N ALA A 304 -59.97 -11.64 23.63
CA ALA A 304 -60.96 -11.73 24.65
C ALA A 304 -62.03 -10.63 24.50
N ALA A 305 -63.25 -11.05 24.30
CA ALA A 305 -64.60 -10.48 24.60
C ALA A 305 -64.84 -8.98 24.36
#